data_e38d564af18a678685a11d5bacaf2ac0
#
_entry.id   e38d564af18a678685a11d5bacaf2ac0
#
_cell.length_a   1.000
_cell.length_b   1.000
_cell.length_c   1.000
_cell.angle_alpha   90.00
_cell.angle_beta   90.00
_cell.angle_gamma   90.00
#
_symmetry.space_group_name_H-M   'P 1'
#
loop_
_entity.id
_entity.type
_entity.pdbx_description
1 polymer ?
#
loop_
_entity_poly.entity_id
_entity_poly.type
_entity_poly.pdbx_seq_one_letter_code
_entity_poly.pdbx_strand_id
1 'polypeptide(L)'
;MKKSILIISTILFYSCTNISQVDGLLDEVEVLRDKYGINHIYANNQNDLFFMQGYLAAKDRLFQFEIWRRQATGTVSEIFGEEELDRDIGTRLFKFRGNMEEELNHYHKDGFEIVSSFVSGINKYIEEINKTPSQ
;
A
#
# COMPACT_ATOMS: atom_id res chain seq x y z
N MET A 1 -38.47 -53.64 -4.19
CA MET A 1 -37.27 -53.09 -4.86
C MET A 1 -37.20 -51.58 -4.53
N LYS A 2 -36.39 -51.19 -3.52
CA LYS A 2 -36.20 -49.80 -3.11
C LYS A 2 -35.06 -49.21 -3.91
N LYS A 3 -35.32 -48.20 -4.76
CA LYS A 3 -34.28 -47.45 -5.49
C LYS A 3 -33.72 -46.39 -4.54
N SER A 4 -32.50 -46.59 -4.05
CA SER A 4 -31.75 -45.58 -3.33
C SER A 4 -31.22 -44.54 -4.33
N ILE A 5 -31.70 -43.32 -4.20
CA ILE A 5 -31.21 -42.15 -4.94
C ILE A 5 -30.01 -41.62 -4.14
N LEU A 6 -28.83 -41.78 -4.71
CA LEU A 6 -27.56 -41.24 -4.20
C LEU A 6 -27.49 -39.77 -4.60
N ILE A 7 -27.76 -38.85 -3.70
CA ILE A 7 -27.59 -37.42 -3.90
C ILE A 7 -26.10 -37.12 -3.66
N ILE A 8 -25.36 -36.98 -4.75
CA ILE A 8 -23.96 -36.47 -4.70
C ILE A 8 -24.08 -34.96 -4.52
N SER A 9 -23.88 -34.51 -3.28
CA SER A 9 -23.75 -33.09 -2.93
C SER A 9 -22.38 -32.61 -3.43
N THR A 10 -22.35 -31.95 -4.57
CA THR A 10 -21.16 -31.27 -5.10
C THR A 10 -21.01 -30.01 -4.28
N ILE A 11 -20.12 -30.05 -3.28
CA ILE A 11 -19.70 -28.84 -2.54
C ILE A 11 -18.81 -28.06 -3.49
N LEU A 12 -19.38 -27.05 -4.14
CA LEU A 12 -18.65 -26.00 -4.85
C LEU A 12 -17.89 -25.19 -3.80
N PHE A 13 -16.61 -25.44 -3.65
CA PHE A 13 -15.69 -24.52 -2.98
C PHE A 13 -15.63 -23.23 -3.81
N TYR A 14 -16.46 -22.27 -3.47
CA TYR A 14 -16.24 -20.90 -3.93
C TYR A 14 -14.97 -20.39 -3.22
N SER A 15 -13.82 -20.52 -3.89
CA SER A 15 -12.64 -19.75 -3.55
C SER A 15 -13.00 -18.29 -3.81
N CYS A 16 -13.19 -17.53 -2.73
CA CYS A 16 -13.43 -16.10 -2.82
C CYS A 16 -12.09 -15.43 -3.15
N THR A 17 -11.75 -15.37 -4.43
CA THR A 17 -10.64 -14.54 -4.92
C THR A 17 -11.14 -13.11 -4.88
N ASN A 18 -10.60 -12.30 -3.97
CA ASN A 18 -10.85 -10.87 -3.97
C ASN A 18 -10.02 -10.23 -5.08
N ILE A 19 -10.61 -10.09 -6.25
CA ILE A 19 -10.06 -9.31 -7.34
C ILE A 19 -10.28 -7.85 -7.00
N SER A 20 -9.20 -7.11 -6.79
CA SER A 20 -9.27 -5.68 -6.47
C SER A 20 -9.28 -4.88 -7.77
N GLN A 21 -10.42 -4.26 -8.06
CA GLN A 21 -10.53 -3.21 -9.09
C GLN A 21 -10.31 -1.86 -8.40
N VAL A 22 -9.05 -1.43 -8.34
CA VAL A 22 -8.68 -0.11 -7.83
C VAL A 22 -8.33 0.76 -9.04
N ASP A 23 -8.95 1.93 -9.15
CA ASP A 23 -8.59 2.87 -10.22
C ASP A 23 -7.12 3.26 -10.15
N GLY A 24 -6.42 3.21 -11.28
CA GLY A 24 -4.99 3.50 -11.37
C GLY A 24 -4.14 2.27 -11.65
N LEU A 25 -4.71 1.06 -11.62
CA LEU A 25 -4.07 -0.15 -12.11
C LEU A 25 -4.13 -0.22 -13.64
N LEU A 26 -3.09 -0.77 -14.26
CA LEU A 26 -3.02 -1.03 -15.69
C LEU A 26 -3.73 -2.33 -16.06
N ASP A 27 -3.56 -3.35 -15.20
CA ASP A 27 -4.13 -4.68 -15.34
C ASP A 27 -4.86 -5.10 -14.07
N GLU A 28 -5.53 -6.24 -14.14
CA GLU A 28 -6.18 -6.87 -12.99
C GLU A 28 -5.14 -7.42 -12.00
N VAL A 29 -5.33 -7.15 -10.70
CA VAL A 29 -4.46 -7.63 -9.63
C VAL A 29 -5.25 -8.51 -8.67
N GLU A 30 -4.77 -9.73 -8.42
CA GLU A 30 -5.32 -10.60 -7.40
C GLU A 30 -4.64 -10.35 -6.06
N VAL A 31 -5.45 -10.15 -5.00
CA VAL A 31 -4.97 -9.99 -3.63
C VAL A 31 -5.62 -11.03 -2.74
N LEU A 32 -4.80 -11.84 -2.11
CA LEU A 32 -5.24 -12.82 -1.12
C LEU A 32 -4.72 -12.42 0.27
N ARG A 33 -5.61 -12.26 1.23
CA ARG A 33 -5.22 -11.99 2.61
C ARG A 33 -5.30 -13.28 3.42
N ASP A 34 -4.17 -13.72 3.99
CA ASP A 34 -4.12 -14.93 4.78
C ASP A 34 -4.68 -14.75 6.21
N LYS A 35 -4.73 -15.84 6.97
CA LYS A 35 -5.24 -15.84 8.36
C LYS A 35 -4.39 -14.99 9.33
N TYR A 36 -3.18 -14.62 8.96
CA TYR A 36 -2.29 -13.76 9.74
C TYR A 36 -2.39 -12.29 9.33
N GLY A 37 -3.23 -11.99 8.33
CA GLY A 37 -3.39 -10.65 7.80
C GLY A 37 -2.33 -10.25 6.78
N ILE A 38 -1.52 -11.19 6.28
CA ILE A 38 -0.50 -10.93 5.27
C ILE A 38 -1.17 -10.90 3.89
N ASN A 39 -0.90 -9.84 3.14
CA ASN A 39 -1.39 -9.69 1.78
C ASN A 39 -0.44 -10.37 0.79
N HIS A 40 -0.96 -11.30 -0.01
CA HIS A 40 -0.28 -11.92 -1.13
C HIS A 40 -0.80 -11.26 -2.40
N ILE A 41 0.08 -10.58 -3.15
CA ILE A 41 -0.28 -9.78 -4.32
C ILE A 41 0.24 -10.48 -5.57
N TYR A 42 -0.66 -10.74 -6.53
CA TYR A 42 -0.34 -11.34 -7.82
C TYR A 42 -0.70 -10.33 -8.91
N ALA A 43 0.31 -9.78 -9.57
CA ALA A 43 0.18 -8.78 -10.61
C ALA A 43 0.94 -9.21 -11.87
N ASN A 44 0.47 -8.79 -13.05
CA ASN A 44 1.08 -9.10 -14.34
C ASN A 44 2.27 -8.19 -14.68
N ASN A 45 2.39 -7.05 -14.01
CA ASN A 45 3.45 -6.07 -14.24
C ASN A 45 3.95 -5.47 -12.92
N GLN A 46 5.15 -4.89 -12.99
CA GLN A 46 5.84 -4.33 -11.83
C GLN A 46 5.12 -3.11 -11.25
N ASN A 47 4.56 -2.25 -12.11
CA ASN A 47 3.89 -1.03 -11.67
C ASN A 47 2.66 -1.34 -10.81
N ASP A 48 1.81 -2.25 -11.25
CA ASP A 48 0.62 -2.66 -10.52
C ASP A 48 0.96 -3.39 -9.22
N LEU A 49 2.06 -4.19 -9.23
CA LEU A 49 2.55 -4.85 -8.02
C LEU A 49 2.89 -3.84 -6.94
N PHE A 50 3.72 -2.84 -7.26
CA PHE A 50 4.13 -1.84 -6.28
C PHE A 50 3.04 -0.83 -5.95
N PHE A 51 2.18 -0.49 -6.92
CA PHE A 51 0.99 0.31 -6.67
C PHE A 51 0.09 -0.37 -5.63
N MET A 52 -0.26 -1.63 -5.84
CA MET A 52 -1.13 -2.38 -4.92
C MET A 52 -0.47 -2.59 -3.55
N GLN A 53 0.85 -2.81 -3.51
CA GLN A 53 1.60 -2.88 -2.27
C GLN A 53 1.47 -1.57 -1.47
N GLY A 54 1.64 -0.41 -2.12
CA GLY A 54 1.48 0.91 -1.50
C GLY A 54 0.05 1.16 -1.00
N TYR A 55 -0.94 0.82 -1.82
CA TYR A 55 -2.36 0.95 -1.47
C TYR A 55 -2.74 0.13 -0.24
N LEU A 56 -2.38 -1.16 -0.21
CA LEU A 56 -2.68 -2.05 0.92
C LEU A 56 -1.92 -1.68 2.18
N ALA A 57 -0.66 -1.25 2.04
CA ALA A 57 0.13 -0.78 3.17
C ALA A 57 -0.46 0.50 3.79
N ALA A 58 -0.95 1.44 2.96
CA ALA A 58 -1.65 2.62 3.44
C ALA A 58 -2.98 2.25 4.12
N LYS A 59 -3.74 1.32 3.54
CA LYS A 59 -4.99 0.82 4.13
C LYS A 59 -4.80 0.24 5.53
N ASP A 60 -3.70 -0.47 5.75
CA ASP A 60 -3.39 -1.09 7.04
C ASP A 60 -2.71 -0.13 8.03
N ARG A 61 -1.92 0.85 7.56
CA ARG A 61 -0.98 1.60 8.41
C ARG A 61 -0.80 3.08 8.03
N LEU A 62 -1.85 3.76 7.54
CA LEU A 62 -1.75 5.13 7.07
C LEU A 62 -1.17 6.09 8.13
N PHE A 63 -1.61 5.98 9.38
CA PHE A 63 -1.10 6.83 10.46
C PHE A 63 0.41 6.66 10.66
N GLN A 64 0.92 5.43 10.56
CA GLN A 64 2.35 5.16 10.67
C GLN A 64 3.15 5.80 9.52
N PHE A 65 2.60 5.76 8.28
CA PHE A 65 3.21 6.46 7.14
C PHE A 65 3.25 7.97 7.36
N GLU A 66 2.20 8.56 7.92
CA GLU A 66 2.19 9.99 8.23
C GLU A 66 3.29 10.35 9.24
N ILE A 67 3.47 9.55 10.30
CA ILE A 67 4.55 9.76 11.24
C ILE A 67 5.93 9.63 10.58
N TRP A 68 6.16 8.61 9.76
CA TRP A 68 7.42 8.44 9.04
C TRP A 68 7.71 9.57 8.06
N ARG A 69 6.69 10.04 7.33
CA ARG A 69 6.79 11.20 6.45
C ARG A 69 7.22 12.44 7.22
N ARG A 70 6.63 12.68 8.39
CA ARG A 70 6.99 13.79 9.27
C ARG A 70 8.39 13.66 9.84
N GLN A 71 8.79 12.45 10.22
CA GLN A 71 10.16 12.18 10.63
C GLN A 71 11.17 12.51 9.52
N ALA A 72 10.90 12.11 8.30
CA ALA A 72 11.76 12.38 7.15
C ALA A 72 11.77 13.87 6.73
N THR A 73 10.71 14.61 7.01
CA THR A 73 10.60 16.04 6.68
C THR A 73 10.96 16.98 7.82
N GLY A 74 11.14 16.46 9.05
CA GLY A 74 11.41 17.26 10.25
C GLY A 74 10.19 18.10 10.65
N THR A 75 9.02 17.46 10.76
CA THR A 75 7.74 18.10 11.12
C THR A 75 6.96 17.30 12.17
N VAL A 76 7.64 16.46 12.93
CA VAL A 76 7.02 15.62 13.97
C VAL A 76 6.46 16.47 15.12
N SER A 77 7.13 17.57 15.45
CA SER A 77 6.72 18.49 16.50
C SER A 77 5.33 19.13 16.27
N GLU A 78 4.87 19.19 15.01
CA GLU A 78 3.51 19.67 14.70
C GLU A 78 2.40 18.78 15.28
N ILE A 79 2.70 17.49 15.54
CA ILE A 79 1.74 16.52 16.10
C ILE A 79 2.06 16.23 17.57
N PHE A 80 3.34 16.00 17.89
CA PHE A 80 3.74 15.53 19.22
C PHE A 80 4.23 16.63 20.15
N GLY A 81 4.35 17.88 19.67
CA GLY A 81 4.69 19.05 20.48
C GLY A 81 6.18 19.37 20.54
N GLU A 82 6.52 20.31 21.41
CA GLU A 82 7.83 20.95 21.49
C GLU A 82 8.96 19.99 21.82
N GLU A 83 8.69 18.89 22.50
CA GLU A 83 9.68 17.87 22.86
C GLU A 83 10.38 17.25 21.61
N GLU A 84 9.73 17.27 20.45
CA GLU A 84 10.28 16.74 19.19
C GLU A 84 11.01 17.80 18.34
N LEU A 85 11.07 19.06 18.82
CA LEU A 85 11.59 20.19 18.01
C LEU A 85 13.09 20.01 17.69
N ASP A 86 13.92 19.60 18.63
CA ASP A 86 15.36 19.39 18.42
C ASP A 86 15.62 18.32 17.37
N ARG A 87 14.81 17.26 17.38
CA ARG A 87 14.85 16.21 16.37
C ARG A 87 14.49 16.73 14.98
N ASP A 88 13.42 17.53 14.88
CA ASP A 88 13.00 18.14 13.62
C ASP A 88 14.05 19.08 13.05
N ILE A 89 14.71 19.88 13.89
CA ILE A 89 15.83 20.75 13.51
C ILE A 89 16.98 19.90 12.95
N GLY A 90 17.37 18.83 13.65
CA GLY A 90 18.42 17.93 13.19
C GLY A 90 18.08 17.28 11.84
N THR A 91 16.85 16.78 11.69
CA THR A 91 16.38 16.20 10.42
C THR A 91 16.44 17.20 9.27
N ARG A 92 16.01 18.44 9.48
CA ARG A 92 16.03 19.49 8.45
C ARG A 92 17.45 19.91 8.04
N LEU A 93 18.40 19.86 8.96
CA LEU A 93 19.83 20.15 8.66
C LEU A 93 20.42 19.11 7.70
N PHE A 94 20.10 17.82 7.90
CA PHE A 94 20.63 16.70 7.11
C PHE A 94 19.70 16.25 5.97
N LYS A 95 18.59 16.95 5.73
CA LYS A 95 17.65 16.61 4.67
C LYS A 95 18.33 16.56 3.31
N PHE A 96 18.11 15.47 2.57
CA PHE A 96 18.55 15.36 1.17
C PHE A 96 17.97 16.47 0.30
N ARG A 97 18.79 17.08 -0.55
CA ARG A 97 18.45 18.21 -1.42
C ARG A 97 18.83 17.99 -2.88
N GLY A 98 19.26 16.77 -3.23
CA GLY A 98 19.63 16.38 -4.59
C GLY A 98 18.42 16.01 -5.46
N ASN A 99 18.74 15.50 -6.66
CA ASN A 99 17.73 14.97 -7.56
C ASN A 99 17.29 13.56 -7.07
N MET A 100 16.01 13.44 -6.71
CA MET A 100 15.49 12.19 -6.17
C MET A 100 15.41 11.06 -7.21
N GLU A 101 15.15 11.38 -8.47
CA GLU A 101 15.10 10.40 -9.55
C GLU A 101 16.50 9.79 -9.80
N GLU A 102 17.52 10.61 -9.87
CA GLU A 102 18.91 10.16 -10.02
C GLU A 102 19.33 9.29 -8.81
N GLU A 103 18.99 9.73 -7.60
CA GLU A 103 19.32 9.01 -6.37
C GLU A 103 18.64 7.63 -6.33
N LEU A 104 17.36 7.55 -6.61
CA LEU A 104 16.63 6.28 -6.60
C LEU A 104 17.12 5.32 -7.69
N ASN A 105 17.44 5.84 -8.88
CA ASN A 105 17.95 5.03 -9.98
C ASN A 105 19.43 4.62 -9.79
N HIS A 106 20.15 5.26 -8.87
CA HIS A 106 21.46 4.80 -8.44
C HIS A 106 21.42 3.42 -7.73
N TYR A 107 20.38 3.17 -6.93
CA TYR A 107 20.23 1.91 -6.22
C TYR A 107 19.65 0.79 -7.10
N HIS A 108 18.76 1.13 -8.02
CA HIS A 108 18.15 0.17 -8.96
C HIS A 108 17.74 0.91 -10.25
N LYS A 109 17.95 0.28 -11.41
CA LYS A 109 17.64 0.89 -12.73
C LYS A 109 16.19 1.41 -12.85
N ASP A 110 15.24 0.77 -12.16
CA ASP A 110 13.83 1.11 -12.14
C ASP A 110 13.42 1.71 -10.78
N GLY A 111 14.38 2.20 -9.98
CA GLY A 111 14.17 2.62 -8.60
C GLY A 111 13.14 3.74 -8.46
N PHE A 112 13.23 4.75 -9.31
CA PHE A 112 12.26 5.84 -9.32
C PHE A 112 10.85 5.37 -9.70
N GLU A 113 10.72 4.50 -10.71
CA GLU A 113 9.43 3.97 -11.16
C GLU A 113 8.77 3.10 -10.08
N ILE A 114 9.53 2.23 -9.43
CA ILE A 114 9.07 1.39 -8.32
C ILE A 114 8.51 2.25 -7.18
N VAL A 115 9.30 3.22 -6.72
CA VAL A 115 8.90 4.09 -5.60
C VAL A 115 7.70 4.98 -6.00
N SER A 116 7.68 5.49 -7.22
CA SER A 116 6.57 6.30 -7.74
C SER A 116 5.27 5.52 -7.79
N SER A 117 5.31 4.26 -8.24
CA SER A 117 4.13 3.38 -8.26
C SER A 117 3.63 3.09 -6.85
N PHE A 118 4.53 2.80 -5.90
CA PHE A 118 4.20 2.59 -4.50
C PHE A 118 3.54 3.83 -3.86
N VAL A 119 4.11 5.03 -4.09
CA VAL A 119 3.55 6.31 -3.60
C VAL A 119 2.19 6.59 -4.24
N SER A 120 2.02 6.27 -5.53
CA SER A 120 0.74 6.43 -6.21
C SER A 120 -0.35 5.56 -5.59
N GLY A 121 -0.03 4.33 -5.18
CA GLY A 121 -0.95 3.46 -4.45
C GLY A 121 -1.35 4.03 -3.08
N ILE A 122 -0.39 4.57 -2.30
CA ILE A 122 -0.67 5.26 -1.03
C ILE A 122 -1.64 6.44 -1.27
N ASN A 123 -1.33 7.29 -2.24
CA ASN A 123 -2.13 8.48 -2.54
C ASN A 123 -3.53 8.11 -3.02
N LYS A 124 -3.68 7.00 -3.75
CA LYS A 124 -5.00 6.50 -4.17
C LYS A 124 -5.86 6.12 -2.98
N TYR A 125 -5.31 5.42 -1.99
CA TYR A 125 -6.05 5.11 -0.77
C TYR A 125 -6.46 6.38 -0.01
N ILE A 126 -5.55 7.37 0.11
CA ILE A 126 -5.85 8.67 0.76
C ILE A 126 -6.98 9.39 0.01
N GLU A 127 -6.98 9.36 -1.33
CA GLU A 127 -8.05 9.96 -2.13
C GLU A 127 -9.41 9.31 -1.84
N GLU A 128 -9.45 7.99 -1.71
CA GLU A 128 -10.69 7.25 -1.44
C GLU A 128 -11.27 7.55 -0.06
N ILE A 129 -10.45 7.57 0.99
CA ILE A 129 -10.94 7.89 2.33
C ILE A 129 -11.40 9.33 2.45
N ASN A 130 -10.80 10.27 1.71
CA ASN A 130 -11.22 11.67 1.70
C ASN A 130 -12.58 11.86 0.99
N LYS A 131 -12.93 10.99 0.03
CA LYS A 131 -14.24 10.99 -0.63
C LYS A 131 -15.34 10.36 0.21
N THR A 132 -14.96 9.50 1.17
CA THR A 132 -15.89 8.84 2.07
C THR A 132 -15.51 9.18 3.51
N PRO A 133 -15.80 10.40 4.01
CA PRO A 133 -15.54 10.75 5.40
C PRO A 133 -16.25 9.74 6.29
N SER A 134 -15.51 9.14 7.22
CA SER A 134 -16.09 8.19 8.20
C SER A 134 -17.25 8.88 8.94
N GLN A 135 -18.40 8.23 8.91
CA GLN A 135 -19.54 8.55 9.77
C GLN A 135 -19.16 8.36 11.24
#